data_c309f94a227ec2b3b6b8027ae923508b
#
_entry.id   c309f94a227ec2b3b6b8027ae923508b
#
_cell.length_a   1.000
_cell.length_b   1.000
_cell.length_c   1.000
_cell.angle_alpha   90.00
_cell.angle_beta   90.00
_cell.angle_gamma   90.00
#
_symmetry.space_group_name_H-M   'P 1'
#
loop_
_entity.id
_entity.type
_entity.pdbx_description
1 polymer ?
#
loop_
_entity_poly.entity_id
_entity_poly.type
_entity_poly.pdbx_seq_one_letter_code
_entity_poly.pdbx_strand_id
1 'polypeptide(L)'
;MFHKVKEVSVLPAYKISVRFAEGITKIYDVAPLFEKYNVFTPLKDNDRLFSSVMVDQGGYGVIWNDDIDISCDELWANGKEMDTPFDGLMAFSDATFLWNLNESTLRKAITYGKLVNGVDACKFGKQWVVSMHAMKREYGEPARK
;
A
#
# COMPACT_ATOMS: atom_id res chain seq x y z
N MET A 1 -18.02 -9.58 -2.69
CA MET A 1 -17.69 -8.19 -2.33
C MET A 1 -16.64 -7.65 -3.28
N PHE A 2 -16.84 -6.45 -3.78
CA PHE A 2 -15.87 -5.81 -4.66
C PHE A 2 -14.86 -4.99 -3.85
N HIS A 3 -13.59 -5.14 -4.19
CA HIS A 3 -12.53 -4.27 -3.68
C HIS A 3 -12.42 -3.08 -4.62
N LYS A 4 -13.16 -2.03 -4.35
CA LYS A 4 -13.27 -0.89 -5.26
C LYS A 4 -11.97 -0.11 -5.34
N VAL A 5 -11.61 0.31 -6.56
CA VAL A 5 -10.45 1.15 -6.81
C VAL A 5 -10.78 2.59 -6.43
N LYS A 6 -9.85 3.23 -5.71
CA LYS A 6 -9.97 4.64 -5.32
C LYS A 6 -9.06 5.53 -6.13
N GLU A 7 -7.83 5.09 -6.41
CA GLU A 7 -6.84 5.85 -7.15
C GLU A 7 -6.01 4.93 -8.02
N VAL A 8 -5.51 5.45 -9.14
CA VAL A 8 -4.60 4.75 -10.03
C VAL A 8 -3.51 5.72 -10.50
N SER A 9 -2.27 5.23 -10.57
CA SER A 9 -1.13 6.00 -11.08
C SER A 9 -0.28 5.10 -11.96
N VAL A 10 0.38 5.68 -12.97
CA VAL A 10 1.27 4.91 -13.83
C VAL A 10 2.67 4.83 -13.22
N LEU A 11 3.32 3.71 -13.48
CA LEU A 11 4.70 3.44 -13.06
C LEU A 11 5.51 3.05 -14.29
N PRO A 12 6.86 3.08 -14.20
CA PRO A 12 7.71 2.63 -15.31
C PRO A 12 7.47 1.16 -15.66
N ALA A 13 7.82 0.78 -16.88
CA ALA A 13 7.75 -0.59 -17.39
C ALA A 13 6.33 -1.15 -17.46
N TYR A 14 5.36 -0.32 -17.84
CA TYR A 14 3.94 -0.70 -18.02
C TYR A 14 3.29 -1.26 -16.77
N LYS A 15 3.67 -0.73 -15.61
CA LYS A 15 3.03 -1.06 -14.34
C LYS A 15 2.11 0.07 -13.91
N ILE A 16 1.12 -0.28 -13.11
CA ILE A 16 0.23 0.72 -12.48
C ILE A 16 0.17 0.46 -10.99
N SER A 17 0.06 1.55 -10.24
CA SER A 17 -0.17 1.50 -8.79
C SER A 17 -1.67 1.74 -8.58
N VAL A 18 -2.33 0.81 -7.90
CA VAL A 18 -3.77 0.86 -7.68
C VAL A 18 -4.03 0.87 -6.19
N ARG A 19 -4.67 1.94 -5.73
CA ARG A 19 -5.08 2.05 -4.34
C ARG A 19 -6.57 1.73 -4.23
N PHE A 20 -6.89 0.78 -3.33
CA PHE A 20 -8.25 0.34 -3.11
C PHE A 20 -8.90 1.12 -1.96
N ALA A 21 -10.22 1.08 -1.90
CA ALA A 21 -10.99 1.80 -0.88
C ALA A 21 -10.60 1.41 0.55
N GLU A 22 -10.13 0.18 0.76
CA GLU A 22 -9.66 -0.31 2.05
C GLU A 22 -8.31 0.29 2.49
N GLY A 23 -7.66 1.07 1.60
CA GLY A 23 -6.36 1.68 1.89
C GLY A 23 -5.17 0.85 1.42
N ILE A 24 -5.40 -0.33 0.90
CA ILE A 24 -4.34 -1.20 0.37
C ILE A 24 -3.95 -0.73 -1.03
N THR A 25 -2.64 -0.64 -1.29
CA THR A 25 -2.11 -0.32 -2.61
C THR A 25 -1.45 -1.56 -3.19
N LYS A 26 -1.78 -1.87 -4.45
CA LYS A 26 -1.17 -2.97 -5.18
C LYS A 26 -0.55 -2.47 -6.47
N ILE A 27 0.53 -3.11 -6.88
CA ILE A 27 1.18 -2.85 -8.16
C ILE A 27 0.77 -3.96 -9.12
N TYR A 28 0.23 -3.56 -10.26
CA TYR A 28 -0.23 -4.49 -11.29
C TYR A 28 0.64 -4.31 -12.55
N ASP A 29 1.14 -5.42 -13.06
CA ASP A 29 1.96 -5.43 -14.28
C ASP A 29 1.04 -5.63 -15.49
N VAL A 30 0.93 -4.62 -16.32
CA VAL A 30 0.06 -4.65 -17.50
C VAL A 30 0.75 -5.33 -18.69
N ALA A 31 2.08 -5.35 -18.72
CA ALA A 31 2.83 -5.86 -19.88
C ALA A 31 2.43 -7.28 -20.32
N PRO A 32 2.19 -8.26 -19.42
CA PRO A 32 1.77 -9.59 -19.84
C PRO A 32 0.46 -9.61 -20.65
N LEU A 33 -0.41 -8.61 -20.47
CA LEU A 33 -1.68 -8.53 -21.18
C LEU A 33 -1.51 -8.20 -22.66
N PHE A 34 -0.40 -7.57 -23.05
CA PHE A 34 -0.15 -7.22 -24.46
C PHE A 34 -0.11 -8.45 -25.36
N GLU A 35 0.44 -9.55 -24.85
CA GLU A 35 0.54 -10.80 -25.60
C GLU A 35 -0.70 -11.67 -25.40
N LYS A 36 -1.33 -11.56 -24.26
CA LYS A 36 -2.48 -12.41 -23.92
C LYS A 36 -3.78 -11.94 -24.56
N TYR A 37 -3.96 -10.62 -24.69
CA TYR A 37 -5.17 -10.01 -25.24
C TYR A 37 -4.82 -8.88 -26.19
N ASN A 38 -5.22 -9.01 -27.46
CA ASN A 38 -4.93 -8.00 -28.48
C ASN A 38 -5.49 -6.61 -28.16
N VAL A 39 -6.54 -6.54 -27.36
CA VAL A 39 -7.18 -5.27 -26.99
C VAL A 39 -6.22 -4.35 -26.23
N PHE A 40 -5.21 -4.91 -25.54
CA PHE A 40 -4.22 -4.13 -24.79
C PHE A 40 -3.04 -3.68 -25.64
N THR A 41 -2.88 -4.19 -26.85
CA THR A 41 -1.75 -3.86 -27.74
C THR A 41 -1.58 -2.35 -27.97
N PRO A 42 -2.66 -1.54 -28.12
CA PRO A 42 -2.48 -0.10 -28.32
C PRO A 42 -1.75 0.63 -27.17
N LEU A 43 -1.69 0.04 -25.97
CA LEU A 43 -0.96 0.63 -24.84
C LEU A 43 0.55 0.48 -25.00
N LYS A 44 0.99 -0.52 -25.74
CA LYS A 44 2.41 -0.79 -25.96
C LYS A 44 2.99 0.30 -26.87
N ASP A 45 4.14 0.84 -26.47
CA ASP A 45 4.85 1.89 -27.19
C ASP A 45 4.04 3.18 -27.40
N ASN A 46 3.02 3.40 -26.56
CA ASN A 46 2.22 4.62 -26.57
C ASN A 46 2.09 5.14 -25.13
N ASP A 47 3.11 5.88 -24.69
CA ASP A 47 3.16 6.38 -23.30
C ASP A 47 2.03 7.35 -23.00
N ARG A 48 1.60 8.14 -23.98
CA ARG A 48 0.49 9.08 -23.81
C ARG A 48 -0.80 8.33 -23.50
N LEU A 49 -1.11 7.28 -24.24
CA LEU A 49 -2.31 6.48 -24.00
C LEU A 49 -2.19 5.74 -22.68
N PHE A 50 -1.05 5.12 -22.39
CA PHE A 50 -0.85 4.41 -21.14
C PHE A 50 -1.04 5.33 -19.93
N SER A 51 -0.53 6.56 -20.01
CA SER A 51 -0.63 7.54 -18.92
C SER A 51 -2.04 8.12 -18.75
N SER A 52 -2.95 7.86 -19.67
CA SER A 52 -4.33 8.36 -19.58
C SER A 52 -5.24 7.52 -18.71
N VAL A 53 -4.73 6.47 -18.10
CA VAL A 53 -5.51 5.58 -17.23
C VAL A 53 -6.22 6.36 -16.12
N MET A 54 -7.46 5.98 -15.85
CA MET A 54 -8.25 6.57 -14.78
C MET A 54 -9.09 5.51 -14.09
N VAL A 55 -9.58 5.83 -12.89
CA VAL A 55 -10.51 4.96 -12.17
C VAL A 55 -11.83 4.94 -12.92
N ASP A 56 -12.35 3.75 -13.19
CA ASP A 56 -13.64 3.60 -13.84
C ASP A 56 -14.78 4.01 -12.91
N GLN A 57 -15.91 4.34 -13.48
CA GLN A 57 -17.07 4.80 -12.73
C GLN A 57 -17.46 3.79 -11.64
N GLY A 58 -17.66 4.29 -10.42
CA GLY A 58 -18.01 3.43 -9.28
C GLY A 58 -16.83 2.68 -8.65
N GLY A 59 -15.62 2.80 -9.21
CA GLY A 59 -14.45 2.12 -8.67
C GLY A 59 -14.34 0.64 -9.04
N TYR A 60 -15.06 0.19 -10.05
CA TYR A 60 -15.08 -1.22 -10.42
C TYR A 60 -13.89 -1.66 -11.27
N GLY A 61 -12.98 -0.76 -11.54
CA GLY A 61 -11.75 -1.07 -12.26
C GLY A 61 -10.99 0.18 -12.65
N VAL A 62 -10.07 0.03 -13.60
CA VAL A 62 -9.37 1.13 -14.24
C VAL A 62 -9.62 1.08 -15.74
N ILE A 63 -9.62 2.24 -16.38
CA ILE A 63 -10.00 2.36 -17.79
C ILE A 63 -9.04 3.31 -18.50
N TRP A 64 -8.64 2.95 -19.73
CA TRP A 64 -7.89 3.81 -20.64
C TRP A 64 -8.82 4.43 -21.68
N ASN A 65 -9.76 3.64 -22.18
CA ASN A 65 -10.81 4.06 -23.11
C ASN A 65 -11.94 3.02 -23.07
N ASP A 66 -12.94 3.16 -23.90
CA ASP A 66 -14.11 2.28 -23.90
C ASP A 66 -13.79 0.81 -24.20
N ASP A 67 -12.63 0.54 -24.83
CA ASP A 67 -12.23 -0.80 -25.22
C ASP A 67 -11.18 -1.43 -24.28
N ILE A 68 -10.48 -0.61 -23.50
CA ILE A 68 -9.33 -1.06 -22.71
C ILE A 68 -9.58 -0.74 -21.23
N ASP A 69 -9.89 -1.79 -20.46
CA ASP A 69 -10.14 -1.67 -19.03
C ASP A 69 -9.68 -2.94 -18.32
N ILE A 70 -9.48 -2.83 -17.01
CA ILE A 70 -9.16 -3.96 -16.14
C ILE A 70 -10.07 -3.88 -14.92
N SER A 71 -10.73 -4.99 -14.60
CA SER A 71 -11.66 -5.04 -13.47
C SER A 71 -10.95 -4.92 -12.13
N CYS A 72 -11.66 -4.43 -11.12
CA CYS A 72 -11.12 -4.37 -9.76
C CYS A 72 -10.80 -5.77 -9.22
N ASP A 73 -11.56 -6.78 -9.62
CA ASP A 73 -11.33 -8.15 -9.19
C ASP A 73 -9.99 -8.68 -9.72
N GLU A 74 -9.69 -8.41 -10.98
CA GLU A 74 -8.40 -8.80 -11.58
C GLU A 74 -7.24 -8.09 -10.90
N LEU A 75 -7.37 -6.77 -10.68
CA LEU A 75 -6.34 -5.97 -10.01
C LEU A 75 -6.08 -6.44 -8.58
N TRP A 76 -7.13 -6.79 -7.87
CA TRP A 76 -7.00 -7.28 -6.49
C TRP A 76 -6.35 -8.65 -6.44
N ALA A 77 -6.80 -9.57 -7.30
CA ALA A 77 -6.33 -10.97 -7.27
C ALA A 77 -4.88 -11.11 -7.74
N ASN A 78 -4.48 -10.34 -8.76
CA ASN A 78 -3.18 -10.52 -9.42
C ASN A 78 -2.20 -9.37 -9.23
N GLY A 79 -2.63 -8.27 -8.59
CA GLY A 79 -1.71 -7.22 -8.15
C GLY A 79 -0.92 -7.68 -6.93
N LYS A 80 0.28 -7.13 -6.75
CA LYS A 80 1.13 -7.40 -5.59
C LYS A 80 1.06 -6.23 -4.63
N GLU A 81 0.91 -6.50 -3.33
CA GLU A 81 0.94 -5.44 -2.33
C GLU A 81 2.24 -4.66 -2.43
N MET A 82 2.11 -3.33 -2.33
CA MET A 82 3.26 -2.45 -2.40
C MET A 82 4.10 -2.58 -1.14
N ASP A 83 5.38 -2.92 -1.31
CA ASP A 83 6.34 -2.96 -0.23
C ASP A 83 7.09 -1.63 -0.21
N THR A 84 6.92 -0.85 0.86
CA THR A 84 7.52 0.48 1.01
C THR A 84 8.27 0.58 2.32
N PRO A 85 9.20 1.57 2.45
CA PRO A 85 9.87 1.81 3.73
C PRO A 85 8.92 2.17 4.88
N PHE A 86 7.67 2.55 4.56
CA PHE A 86 6.67 2.91 5.56
C PHE A 86 5.78 1.75 5.98
N ASP A 87 5.91 0.61 5.30
CA ASP A 87 5.14 -0.59 5.66
C ASP A 87 5.55 -1.07 7.04
N GLY A 88 4.56 -1.43 7.85
CA GLY A 88 4.81 -1.90 9.20
C GLY A 88 5.16 -0.80 10.19
N LEU A 89 5.05 0.47 9.80
CA LEU A 89 5.23 1.60 10.72
C LEU A 89 3.87 2.06 11.25
N MET A 90 3.86 2.50 12.50
CA MET A 90 2.64 3.01 13.12
C MET A 90 2.96 4.12 14.12
N ALA A 91 2.02 5.03 14.33
CA ALA A 91 2.15 6.04 15.36
C ALA A 91 2.10 5.39 16.75
N PHE A 92 2.71 6.04 17.74
CA PHE A 92 2.66 5.55 19.13
C PHE A 92 1.22 5.39 19.64
N SER A 93 0.32 6.28 19.24
CA SER A 93 -1.09 6.17 19.62
C SER A 93 -1.72 4.87 19.14
N ASP A 94 -1.41 4.46 17.91
CA ASP A 94 -1.92 3.20 17.37
C ASP A 94 -1.26 1.99 18.05
N ALA A 95 0.05 2.05 18.27
CA ALA A 95 0.77 0.98 18.96
C ALA A 95 0.27 0.79 20.37
N THR A 96 0.08 1.86 21.13
CA THR A 96 -0.43 1.78 22.52
C THR A 96 -1.84 1.20 22.56
N PHE A 97 -2.67 1.55 21.58
CA PHE A 97 -4.01 0.97 21.48
C PHE A 97 -3.94 -0.53 21.19
N LEU A 98 -3.16 -0.94 20.19
CA LEU A 98 -3.08 -2.35 19.77
C LEU A 98 -2.47 -3.26 20.85
N TRP A 99 -1.46 -2.77 21.57
CA TRP A 99 -0.78 -3.56 22.61
C TRP A 99 -1.28 -3.25 24.03
N ASN A 100 -2.26 -2.36 24.15
CA ASN A 100 -2.84 -1.97 25.45
C ASN A 100 -1.76 -1.42 26.40
N LEU A 101 -0.95 -0.51 25.90
CA LEU A 101 0.14 0.13 26.64
C LEU A 101 -0.09 1.64 26.75
N ASN A 102 0.75 2.31 27.53
CA ASN A 102 0.79 3.76 27.60
C ASN A 102 1.94 4.30 26.74
N GLU A 103 1.79 5.52 26.20
CA GLU A 103 2.87 6.15 25.46
C GLU A 103 4.13 6.33 26.30
N SER A 104 3.98 6.61 27.60
CA SER A 104 5.11 6.71 28.52
C SER A 104 5.93 5.42 28.57
N THR A 105 5.28 4.27 28.44
CA THR A 105 5.96 2.98 28.40
C THR A 105 6.87 2.89 27.18
N LEU A 106 6.39 3.32 26.01
CA LEU A 106 7.19 3.30 24.78
C LEU A 106 8.31 4.32 24.82
N ARG A 107 8.07 5.52 25.37
CA ARG A 107 9.11 6.55 25.51
C ARG A 107 10.21 6.08 26.45
N LYS A 108 9.86 5.43 27.55
CA LYS A 108 10.85 4.85 28.48
C LYS A 108 11.64 3.73 27.82
N ALA A 109 10.98 2.92 26.99
CA ALA A 109 11.65 1.86 26.24
C ALA A 109 12.76 2.43 25.34
N ILE A 110 12.53 3.58 24.72
CA ILE A 110 13.54 4.26 23.91
C ILE A 110 14.68 4.75 24.80
N THR A 111 14.37 5.37 25.93
CA THR A 111 15.37 5.89 26.89
C THR A 111 16.28 4.78 27.40
N TYR A 112 15.74 3.59 27.66
CA TYR A 112 16.50 2.46 28.20
C TYR A 112 17.08 1.55 27.12
N GLY A 113 16.85 1.84 25.84
CA GLY A 113 17.42 1.08 24.74
C GLY A 113 16.68 -0.19 24.35
N LYS A 114 15.51 -0.46 24.95
CA LYS A 114 14.68 -1.58 24.55
C LYS A 114 14.12 -1.40 23.14
N LEU A 115 13.72 -0.16 22.81
CA LEU A 115 13.43 0.28 21.45
C LEU A 115 14.54 1.22 21.02
N VAL A 116 15.24 0.89 19.94
CA VAL A 116 16.41 1.65 19.48
C VAL A 116 15.95 2.82 18.61
N ASN A 117 16.26 4.04 19.04
CA ASN A 117 15.95 5.23 18.28
C ASN A 117 16.68 5.22 16.93
N GLY A 118 15.94 5.45 15.86
CA GLY A 118 16.48 5.43 14.49
C GLY A 118 16.44 4.05 13.84
N VAL A 119 16.15 2.99 14.59
CA VAL A 119 16.02 1.62 14.08
C VAL A 119 14.62 1.08 14.33
N ASP A 120 14.18 1.09 15.57
CA ASP A 120 12.87 0.55 15.98
C ASP A 120 11.79 1.62 16.02
N ALA A 121 12.18 2.85 16.34
CA ALA A 121 11.30 3.98 16.46
C ALA A 121 12.02 5.26 16.03
N CYS A 122 11.27 6.24 15.58
CA CYS A 122 11.83 7.52 15.16
C CYS A 122 10.79 8.62 15.37
N LYS A 123 11.27 9.84 15.65
CA LYS A 123 10.39 10.98 15.83
C LYS A 123 10.30 11.78 14.53
N PHE A 124 9.08 12.00 14.06
CA PHE A 124 8.78 12.82 12.91
C PHE A 124 8.05 14.08 13.41
N GLY A 125 8.77 15.22 13.47
CA GLY A 125 8.21 16.40 14.11
C GLY A 125 7.92 16.13 15.58
N LYS A 126 6.64 16.23 15.97
CA LYS A 126 6.21 15.97 17.34
C LYS A 126 5.67 14.57 17.55
N GLN A 127 5.63 13.73 16.50
CA GLN A 127 5.04 12.40 16.54
C GLN A 127 6.13 11.34 16.57
N TRP A 128 5.99 10.38 17.47
CA TRP A 128 6.80 9.18 17.46
C TRP A 128 6.13 8.12 16.59
N VAL A 129 6.96 7.40 15.83
CA VAL A 129 6.56 6.27 14.99
C VAL A 129 7.40 5.06 15.39
N VAL A 130 6.78 3.89 15.43
CA VAL A 130 7.44 2.64 15.83
C VAL A 130 7.11 1.55 14.81
N SER A 131 8.06 0.61 14.61
CA SER A 131 7.82 -0.50 13.68
C SER A 131 7.00 -1.60 14.34
N MET A 132 6.13 -2.23 13.56
CA MET A 132 5.39 -3.43 13.97
C MET A 132 6.33 -4.54 14.40
N HIS A 133 7.46 -4.69 13.67
CA HIS A 133 8.47 -5.70 13.96
C HIS A 133 9.05 -5.53 15.38
N ALA A 134 9.41 -4.29 15.75
CA ALA A 134 9.96 -4.01 17.06
C ALA A 134 8.92 -4.24 18.17
N MET A 135 7.67 -3.83 17.93
CA MET A 135 6.60 -4.05 18.89
C MET A 135 6.38 -5.54 19.16
N LYS A 136 6.36 -6.36 18.11
CA LYS A 136 6.18 -7.81 18.26
C LYS A 136 7.39 -8.46 18.95
N ARG A 137 8.60 -7.99 18.62
CA ARG A 137 9.81 -8.50 19.25
C ARG A 137 9.82 -8.26 20.75
N GLU A 138 9.43 -7.05 21.19
CA GLU A 138 9.55 -6.65 22.60
C GLU A 138 8.28 -6.90 23.42
N TYR A 139 7.11 -6.90 22.80
CA TYR A 139 5.82 -6.97 23.52
C TYR A 139 4.93 -8.14 23.06
N GLY A 140 5.40 -8.95 22.10
CA GLY A 140 4.63 -10.08 21.59
C GLY A 140 3.53 -9.66 20.62
N GLU A 141 2.56 -10.52 20.42
CA GLU A 141 1.45 -10.22 19.52
C GLU A 141 0.54 -9.13 20.08
N PRO A 142 -0.12 -8.35 19.20
CA PRO A 142 -1.03 -7.30 19.66
C PRO A 142 -2.16 -7.87 20.53
N ALA A 143 -2.53 -7.15 21.57
CA ALA A 143 -3.66 -7.49 22.43
C ALA A 143 -5.00 -7.25 21.73
N ARG A 144 -5.01 -6.36 20.72
CA ARG A 144 -6.19 -6.01 19.91
C ARG A 144 -5.90 -6.19 18.43
N LYS A 145 -6.93 -6.37 17.65
CA LYS A 145 -6.81 -6.50 16.21
C LYS A 145 -7.45 -5.33 15.49
#